data_c9aa6da042638ed33bc0861e686890de
#
_entry.id   c9aa6da042638ed33bc0861e686890de
#
_cell.length_a   1.000
_cell.length_b   1.000
_cell.length_c   1.000
_cell.angle_alpha   90.00
_cell.angle_beta   90.00
_cell.angle_gamma   90.00
#
_symmetry.space_group_name_H-M   'P 1'
#
loop_
_entity.id
_entity.type
_entity.pdbx_description
1 polymer ?
#
loop_
_entity_poly.entity_id
_entity_poly.type
_entity_poly.pdbx_seq_one_letter_code
_entity_poly.pdbx_strand_id
1 'polypeptide(L)'
;MQRRDLLKGALVAGAGLALPARLAASVMTGTPRERVLFDIAKRELDRAGSAIWKRDIVGIADFGLHSAKPRFHLVNLERGEVQSLHVSHGTGSDQEHDGWLKQFSNVEGSNATSRGAYVTWEWYVGRYGTSVRLGGLDPTNDAALRRYIVMHRAAYSESAHLAKWGRLGRSNGCFAFGEEQFRTALLNLSGGRLLYADSLGLEEDG
;
A
#
# COMPACT_ATOMS: atom_id res chain seq x y z
N MET A 1 79.73 -14.67 -27.39
CA MET A 1 78.95 -15.77 -28.04
C MET A 1 77.49 -15.39 -27.87
N GLN A 2 76.92 -14.76 -28.87
CA GLN A 2 75.97 -15.20 -29.88
C GLN A 2 74.92 -16.15 -29.32
N ARG A 3 73.66 -15.71 -29.29
CA ARG A 3 72.70 -16.02 -30.37
C ARG A 3 71.39 -15.21 -30.20
N ARG A 4 71.11 -14.51 -31.25
CA ARG A 4 69.83 -14.01 -31.72
C ARG A 4 68.93 -15.23 -31.98
N ASP A 5 67.60 -15.02 -31.78
CA ASP A 5 66.52 -15.50 -32.68
C ASP A 5 65.22 -14.92 -32.14
N LEU A 6 64.70 -14.00 -32.79
CA LEU A 6 63.47 -13.94 -33.59
C LEU A 6 62.34 -14.82 -33.07
N LEU A 7 61.31 -14.24 -32.55
CA LEU A 7 59.96 -14.77 -32.63
C LEU A 7 59.00 -13.69 -33.09
N LYS A 8 58.44 -14.03 -34.22
CA LYS A 8 57.42 -13.32 -34.99
C LYS A 8 56.12 -13.17 -34.21
N GLY A 9 55.46 -12.09 -34.50
CA GLY A 9 54.16 -11.72 -33.93
C GLY A 9 53.04 -12.69 -34.22
N ALA A 10 52.07 -12.60 -33.34
CA ALA A 10 50.66 -12.95 -33.62
C ALA A 10 49.81 -11.89 -32.95
N LEU A 11 49.37 -10.93 -33.73
CA LEU A 11 48.24 -10.05 -33.37
C LEU A 11 46.97 -10.93 -33.36
N VAL A 12 46.51 -11.26 -32.18
CA VAL A 12 45.15 -11.77 -32.01
C VAL A 12 44.22 -10.57 -31.83
N ALA A 13 43.56 -10.20 -32.91
CA ALA A 13 42.43 -9.27 -32.86
C ALA A 13 41.30 -9.91 -32.07
N GLY A 14 41.19 -9.54 -30.80
CA GLY A 14 40.05 -9.88 -29.97
C GLY A 14 38.84 -9.09 -30.44
N ALA A 15 37.99 -9.70 -31.24
CA ALA A 15 36.66 -9.19 -31.52
C ALA A 15 35.87 -9.19 -30.21
N GLY A 16 35.78 -8.07 -29.57
CA GLY A 16 34.89 -7.84 -28.43
C GLY A 16 33.45 -8.01 -28.92
N LEU A 17 32.84 -9.15 -28.64
CA LEU A 17 31.42 -9.33 -28.74
C LEU A 17 30.77 -8.44 -27.65
N ALA A 18 30.39 -7.22 -28.01
CA ALA A 18 29.47 -6.42 -27.23
C ALA A 18 28.13 -7.17 -27.22
N LEU A 19 27.87 -7.91 -26.17
CA LEU A 19 26.55 -8.41 -25.86
C LEU A 19 25.65 -7.21 -25.65
N PRO A 20 24.54 -7.06 -26.42
CA PRO A 20 23.56 -6.03 -26.11
C PRO A 20 23.03 -6.32 -24.71
N ALA A 21 23.22 -5.39 -23.79
CA ALA A 21 22.49 -5.39 -22.52
C ALA A 21 21.01 -5.30 -22.88
N ARG A 22 20.36 -6.45 -23.02
CA ARG A 22 18.91 -6.52 -23.00
C ARG A 22 18.53 -6.06 -21.59
N LEU A 23 18.10 -4.83 -21.47
CA LEU A 23 17.20 -4.40 -20.42
C LEU A 23 16.02 -5.38 -20.49
N ALA A 24 16.06 -6.43 -19.70
CA ALA A 24 14.91 -7.25 -19.42
C ALA A 24 13.93 -6.32 -18.71
N ALA A 25 13.03 -5.70 -19.47
CA ALA A 25 11.81 -5.16 -18.89
C ALA A 25 11.18 -6.34 -18.17
N SER A 26 11.22 -6.31 -16.84
CA SER A 26 10.54 -7.28 -16.01
C SER A 26 9.07 -7.23 -16.41
N VAL A 27 8.63 -8.19 -17.19
CA VAL A 27 7.21 -8.33 -17.53
C VAL A 27 6.55 -8.65 -16.22
N MET A 28 5.83 -7.68 -15.67
CA MET A 28 5.01 -7.84 -14.48
C MET A 28 4.00 -8.95 -14.78
N THR A 29 4.23 -10.14 -14.24
CA THR A 29 3.39 -11.33 -14.42
C THR A 29 2.15 -11.32 -13.53
N GLY A 30 1.68 -10.13 -13.14
CA GLY A 30 0.49 -9.96 -12.31
C GLY A 30 -0.81 -9.97 -13.10
N THR A 31 -1.92 -10.20 -12.41
CA THR A 31 -3.28 -10.07 -12.96
C THR A 31 -3.53 -8.65 -13.48
N PRO A 32 -4.55 -8.42 -14.33
CA PRO A 32 -4.93 -7.08 -14.76
C PRO A 32 -5.14 -6.12 -13.57
N ARG A 33 -5.81 -6.59 -12.50
CA ARG A 33 -6.02 -5.84 -11.27
C ARG A 33 -4.70 -5.47 -10.57
N GLU A 34 -3.78 -6.42 -10.42
CA GLU A 34 -2.48 -6.13 -9.81
C GLU A 34 -1.69 -5.08 -10.58
N ARG A 35 -1.72 -5.12 -11.92
CA ARG A 35 -1.07 -4.09 -12.75
C ARG A 35 -1.62 -2.69 -12.45
N VAL A 36 -2.94 -2.56 -12.33
CA VAL A 36 -3.58 -1.28 -11.95
C VAL A 36 -3.15 -0.84 -10.56
N LEU A 37 -3.06 -1.76 -9.59
CA LEU A 37 -2.57 -1.45 -8.24
C LEU A 37 -1.11 -0.96 -8.25
N PHE A 38 -0.24 -1.58 -9.06
CA PHE A 38 1.15 -1.14 -9.23
C PHE A 38 1.23 0.26 -9.87
N ASP A 39 0.40 0.54 -10.87
CA ASP A 39 0.38 1.84 -11.53
C ASP A 39 -0.13 2.94 -10.58
N ILE A 40 -1.15 2.66 -9.77
CA ILE A 40 -1.62 3.55 -8.72
C ILE A 40 -0.51 3.79 -7.69
N ALA A 41 0.15 2.73 -7.20
CA ALA A 41 1.22 2.85 -6.22
C ALA A 41 2.35 3.75 -6.70
N LYS A 42 2.83 3.56 -7.93
CA LYS A 42 3.88 4.39 -8.55
C LYS A 42 3.44 5.84 -8.70
N ARG A 43 2.25 6.05 -9.28
CA ARG A 43 1.69 7.39 -9.48
C ARG A 43 1.59 8.17 -8.17
N GLU A 44 1.05 7.54 -7.12
CA GLU A 44 0.85 8.21 -5.83
C GLU A 44 2.18 8.45 -5.10
N LEU A 45 3.16 7.55 -5.22
CA LEU A 45 4.51 7.79 -4.72
C LEU A 45 5.18 8.98 -5.40
N ASP A 46 5.04 9.08 -6.73
CA ASP A 46 5.64 10.19 -7.47
C ASP A 46 4.95 11.51 -7.12
N ARG A 47 3.64 11.51 -6.95
CA ARG A 47 2.87 12.67 -6.49
C ARG A 47 3.24 13.10 -5.06
N ALA A 48 3.41 12.16 -4.14
CA ALA A 48 3.78 12.44 -2.76
C ALA A 48 5.24 12.88 -2.59
N GLY A 49 6.10 12.56 -3.55
CA GLY A 49 7.48 13.05 -3.62
C GLY A 49 8.30 12.75 -2.35
N SER A 50 8.96 13.78 -1.82
CA SER A 50 9.84 13.69 -0.64
C SER A 50 9.11 13.48 0.69
N ALA A 51 7.78 13.57 0.73
CA ALA A 51 7.00 13.27 1.93
C ALA A 51 7.05 11.78 2.31
N ILE A 52 7.39 10.90 1.36
CA ILE A 52 7.50 9.46 1.56
C ILE A 52 8.98 9.04 1.57
N TRP A 53 9.43 8.50 2.69
CA TRP A 53 10.85 8.14 2.88
C TRP A 53 11.18 6.72 2.42
N LYS A 54 10.23 5.79 2.57
CA LYS A 54 10.36 4.40 2.16
C LYS A 54 9.38 4.13 1.02
N ARG A 55 9.93 3.81 -0.14
CA ARG A 55 9.16 3.70 -1.39
C ARG A 55 9.04 2.26 -1.89
N ASP A 56 9.35 1.30 -1.05
CA ASP A 56 9.37 -0.14 -1.33
C ASP A 56 7.97 -0.78 -1.30
N ILE A 57 7.11 -0.34 -0.35
CA ILE A 57 5.76 -0.88 -0.16
C ILE A 57 4.76 0.27 -0.04
N VAL A 58 3.62 0.12 -0.72
CA VAL A 58 2.50 1.06 -0.66
C VAL A 58 1.25 0.32 -0.17
N GLY A 59 0.55 0.90 0.79
CA GLY A 59 -0.80 0.46 1.17
C GLY A 59 -1.85 1.17 0.31
N ILE A 60 -2.77 0.43 -0.29
CA ILE A 60 -3.91 0.98 -1.03
C ILE A 60 -5.20 0.46 -0.43
N ALA A 61 -6.03 1.37 0.09
CA ALA A 61 -7.37 1.06 0.58
C ALA A 61 -8.40 1.37 -0.51
N ASP A 62 -8.95 0.33 -1.13
CA ASP A 62 -10.02 0.44 -2.13
C ASP A 62 -11.40 0.36 -1.46
N PHE A 63 -11.92 1.50 -1.08
CA PHE A 63 -13.25 1.61 -0.48
C PHE A 63 -14.41 1.60 -1.50
N GLY A 64 -14.11 1.41 -2.78
CA GLY A 64 -15.12 1.08 -3.79
C GLY A 64 -15.62 -0.36 -3.69
N LEU A 65 -14.95 -1.19 -2.87
CA LEU A 65 -15.37 -2.56 -2.60
C LEU A 65 -16.13 -2.68 -1.26
N HIS A 66 -17.05 -3.65 -1.18
CA HIS A 66 -17.74 -4.00 0.05
C HIS A 66 -16.75 -4.46 1.14
N SER A 67 -17.06 -4.18 2.42
CA SER A 67 -16.17 -4.50 3.55
C SER A 67 -15.94 -5.99 3.78
N ALA A 68 -16.75 -6.85 3.20
CA ALA A 68 -16.56 -8.30 3.18
C ALA A 68 -15.47 -8.76 2.20
N LYS A 69 -14.99 -7.88 1.33
CA LYS A 69 -13.90 -8.19 0.40
C LYS A 69 -12.55 -7.75 0.96
N PRO A 70 -11.45 -8.47 0.67
CA PRO A 70 -10.12 -7.96 0.89
C PRO A 70 -9.90 -6.73 0.01
N ARG A 71 -9.88 -5.54 0.64
CA ARG A 71 -9.86 -4.25 -0.05
C ARG A 71 -8.76 -3.30 0.42
N PHE A 72 -7.80 -3.83 1.16
CA PHE A 72 -6.57 -3.15 1.52
C PHE A 72 -5.40 -3.93 0.94
N HIS A 73 -4.66 -3.31 0.02
CA HIS A 73 -3.62 -3.96 -0.77
C HIS A 73 -2.25 -3.46 -0.35
N LEU A 74 -1.38 -4.36 0.08
CA LEU A 74 0.05 -4.11 0.27
C LEU A 74 0.74 -4.40 -1.05
N VAL A 75 1.14 -3.34 -1.76
CA VAL A 75 1.84 -3.42 -3.05
C VAL A 75 3.33 -3.32 -2.79
N ASN A 76 4.04 -4.43 -2.92
CA ASN A 76 5.50 -4.49 -2.79
C ASN A 76 6.14 -4.25 -4.16
N LEU A 77 6.70 -3.07 -4.35
CA LEU A 77 7.29 -2.64 -5.63
C LEU A 77 8.62 -3.31 -5.93
N GLU A 78 9.35 -3.75 -4.91
CA GLU A 78 10.63 -4.44 -5.08
C GLU A 78 10.45 -5.90 -5.48
N ARG A 79 9.45 -6.57 -4.89
CA ARG A 79 9.17 -7.99 -5.17
C ARG A 79 8.19 -8.22 -6.30
N GLY A 80 7.43 -7.19 -6.70
CA GLY A 80 6.36 -7.34 -7.67
C GLY A 80 5.16 -8.15 -7.14
N GLU A 81 4.86 -8.03 -5.83
CA GLU A 81 3.85 -8.82 -5.14
C GLU A 81 2.74 -7.93 -4.57
N VAL A 82 1.51 -8.43 -4.55
CA VAL A 82 0.36 -7.79 -3.89
C VAL A 82 -0.23 -8.75 -2.86
N GLN A 83 -0.37 -8.27 -1.62
CA GLN A 83 -1.09 -8.98 -0.57
C GLN A 83 -2.36 -8.19 -0.20
N SER A 84 -3.51 -8.84 -0.21
CA SER A 84 -4.79 -8.19 0.08
C SER A 84 -5.31 -8.56 1.47
N LEU A 85 -5.77 -7.55 2.22
CA LEU A 85 -6.25 -7.62 3.59
C LEU A 85 -7.66 -7.02 3.68
N HIS A 86 -8.41 -7.41 4.72
CA HIS A 86 -9.64 -6.72 5.07
C HIS A 86 -9.34 -5.46 5.88
N VAL A 87 -10.12 -4.40 5.67
CA VAL A 87 -10.04 -3.15 6.41
C VAL A 87 -11.42 -2.54 6.63
N SER A 88 -11.68 -2.06 7.85
CA SER A 88 -12.90 -1.29 8.17
C SER A 88 -12.71 0.18 7.84
N HIS A 89 -13.81 0.83 7.49
CA HIS A 89 -13.93 2.29 7.33
C HIS A 89 -14.68 2.93 8.51
N GLY A 90 -14.87 4.24 8.47
CA GLY A 90 -15.54 5.00 9.52
C GLY A 90 -17.06 4.93 9.48
N THR A 91 -17.71 5.05 10.66
CA THR A 91 -19.18 5.08 10.81
C THR A 91 -19.83 6.19 10.00
N GLY A 92 -19.18 7.35 9.90
CA GLY A 92 -19.69 8.46 9.10
C GLY A 92 -19.61 8.22 7.59
N SER A 93 -18.83 7.23 7.15
CA SER A 93 -18.74 6.83 5.74
C SER A 93 -19.82 5.84 5.32
N ASP A 94 -20.42 5.13 6.28
CA ASP A 94 -21.43 4.08 6.07
C ASP A 94 -22.44 4.15 7.21
N GLN A 95 -23.37 5.12 7.15
CA GLN A 95 -24.32 5.37 8.23
C GLN A 95 -25.34 4.21 8.38
N GLU A 96 -25.70 3.56 7.28
CA GLU A 96 -26.63 2.44 7.22
C GLU A 96 -26.02 1.13 7.70
N HIS A 97 -24.69 1.10 7.84
CA HIS A 97 -23.93 -0.11 8.18
C HIS A 97 -24.21 -1.28 7.23
N ASP A 98 -24.23 -1.02 5.94
CA ASP A 98 -24.41 -2.03 4.91
C ASP A 98 -23.08 -2.58 4.34
N GLY A 99 -21.94 -2.06 4.82
CA GLY A 99 -20.60 -2.51 4.44
C GLY A 99 -20.00 -1.74 3.27
N TRP A 100 -20.74 -0.82 2.65
CA TRP A 100 -20.27 0.03 1.57
C TRP A 100 -19.90 1.42 2.08
N LEU A 101 -18.75 1.93 1.68
CA LEU A 101 -18.42 3.33 1.91
C LEU A 101 -19.22 4.20 0.93
N LYS A 102 -20.08 5.09 1.46
CA LYS A 102 -20.90 6.00 0.67
C LYS A 102 -20.26 7.37 0.48
N GLN A 103 -19.47 7.81 1.46
CA GLN A 103 -18.85 9.13 1.44
C GLN A 103 -17.54 9.17 2.20
N PHE A 104 -16.64 10.01 1.72
CA PHE A 104 -15.45 10.43 2.44
C PHE A 104 -15.68 11.77 3.12
N SER A 105 -15.00 12.04 4.23
CA SER A 105 -15.01 13.34 4.87
C SER A 105 -13.73 13.63 5.63
N ASN A 106 -13.26 14.87 5.54
CA ASN A 106 -12.12 15.39 6.30
C ASN A 106 -12.55 16.25 7.49
N VAL A 107 -13.87 16.43 7.70
CA VAL A 107 -14.43 17.28 8.76
C VAL A 107 -14.26 16.58 10.11
N GLU A 108 -13.80 17.33 11.12
CA GLU A 108 -13.74 16.85 12.51
C GLU A 108 -15.14 16.49 13.02
N GLY A 109 -15.22 15.37 13.76
CA GLY A 109 -16.51 14.86 14.27
C GLY A 109 -17.36 14.12 13.25
N SER A 110 -17.01 14.12 11.95
CA SER A 110 -17.75 13.35 10.93
C SER A 110 -17.70 11.86 11.11
N ASN A 111 -16.73 11.33 11.85
CA ASN A 111 -16.45 9.90 12.00
C ASN A 111 -16.28 9.15 10.66
N ALA A 112 -16.11 9.88 9.56
CA ALA A 112 -15.89 9.29 8.23
C ALA A 112 -14.40 9.10 7.95
N THR A 113 -14.07 8.11 7.14
CA THR A 113 -12.74 7.98 6.55
C THR A 113 -12.50 9.12 5.57
N SER A 114 -11.27 9.63 5.51
CA SER A 114 -10.87 10.65 4.53
C SER A 114 -10.22 9.99 3.32
N ARG A 115 -10.39 10.62 2.16
CA ARG A 115 -9.80 10.21 0.87
C ARG A 115 -8.41 10.81 0.70
N GLY A 116 -7.52 10.10 0.03
CA GLY A 116 -6.24 10.65 -0.43
C GLY A 116 -5.02 9.89 0.08
N ALA A 117 -3.86 10.50 -0.09
CA ALA A 117 -2.56 9.96 0.32
C ALA A 117 -2.23 10.33 1.77
N TYR A 118 -1.64 9.38 2.47
CA TYR A 118 -1.14 9.54 3.83
C TYR A 118 0.31 9.09 3.91
N VAL A 119 1.11 9.76 4.71
CA VAL A 119 2.37 9.21 5.20
C VAL A 119 2.11 8.46 6.50
N THR A 120 2.63 7.25 6.60
CA THR A 120 2.62 6.50 7.86
C THR A 120 3.76 6.99 8.75
N TRP A 121 3.45 7.31 10.01
CA TRP A 121 4.43 7.77 10.98
C TRP A 121 4.88 6.61 11.89
N GLU A 122 5.40 6.96 13.06
CA GLU A 122 5.74 5.98 14.09
C GLU A 122 4.51 5.25 14.61
N TRP A 123 4.73 4.05 15.12
CA TRP A 123 3.75 3.35 15.93
C TRP A 123 3.84 3.79 17.39
N TYR A 124 2.73 3.70 18.09
CA TYR A 124 2.64 3.99 19.51
C TYR A 124 1.62 3.07 20.19
N VAL A 125 1.65 2.99 21.51
CA VAL A 125 0.64 2.27 22.28
C VAL A 125 -0.35 3.29 22.83
N GLY A 126 -1.58 3.21 22.40
CA GLY A 126 -2.66 4.11 22.77
C GLY A 126 -3.90 3.36 23.28
N ARG A 127 -5.06 4.05 23.24
CA ARG A 127 -6.35 3.51 23.69
C ARG A 127 -6.73 2.19 23.02
N TYR A 128 -6.37 2.00 21.77
CA TYR A 128 -6.68 0.81 20.98
C TYR A 128 -5.51 -0.19 20.92
N GLY A 129 -4.54 -0.08 21.83
CA GLY A 129 -3.28 -0.81 21.79
C GLY A 129 -2.31 -0.20 20.79
N THR A 130 -1.47 -1.03 20.18
CA THR A 130 -0.53 -0.58 19.15
C THR A 130 -1.29 0.04 17.97
N SER A 131 -0.85 1.22 17.56
CA SER A 131 -1.45 1.99 16.47
C SER A 131 -0.36 2.71 15.67
N VAL A 132 -0.62 3.02 14.39
CA VAL A 132 0.28 3.79 13.53
C VAL A 132 -0.39 5.11 13.19
N ARG A 133 0.29 6.22 13.46
CA ARG A 133 -0.21 7.57 13.11
C ARG A 133 -0.16 7.77 11.61
N LEU A 134 -1.16 8.50 11.09
CA LEU A 134 -1.28 8.85 9.68
C LEU A 134 -1.30 10.35 9.51
N GLY A 135 -0.33 10.88 8.74
CA GLY A 135 -0.31 12.27 8.31
C GLY A 135 -0.93 12.40 6.92
N GLY A 136 -2.00 13.19 6.79
CA GLY A 136 -2.62 13.45 5.49
C GLY A 136 -1.74 14.34 4.61
N LEU A 137 -1.63 14.01 3.34
CA LEU A 137 -0.82 14.72 2.34
C LEU A 137 -1.68 15.51 1.35
N ASP A 138 -3.00 15.34 1.38
CA ASP A 138 -3.95 15.98 0.48
C ASP A 138 -4.91 16.91 1.24
N PRO A 139 -5.48 17.94 0.60
CA PRO A 139 -6.52 18.78 1.21
C PRO A 139 -7.75 17.98 1.68
N THR A 140 -7.97 16.80 1.11
CA THR A 140 -9.07 15.89 1.45
C THR A 140 -8.82 15.06 2.71
N ASN A 141 -7.61 15.10 3.29
CA ASN A 141 -7.23 14.38 4.50
C ASN A 141 -6.23 15.12 5.41
N ASP A 142 -5.94 16.40 5.18
CA ASP A 142 -4.97 17.19 5.94
C ASP A 142 -5.34 17.33 7.44
N ALA A 143 -6.60 17.08 7.80
CA ALA A 143 -7.04 17.00 9.19
C ALA A 143 -6.75 15.65 9.87
N ALA A 144 -6.15 14.68 9.20
CA ALA A 144 -5.98 13.31 9.70
C ALA A 144 -5.33 13.27 11.11
N LEU A 145 -4.24 14.00 11.32
CA LEU A 145 -3.57 14.05 12.64
C LEU A 145 -4.47 14.66 13.72
N ARG A 146 -5.15 15.76 13.44
CA ARG A 146 -6.08 16.43 14.39
C ARG A 146 -7.27 15.55 14.72
N ARG A 147 -7.74 14.76 13.74
CA ARG A 147 -8.84 13.80 13.86
C ARG A 147 -8.42 12.48 14.49
N TYR A 148 -7.13 12.31 14.83
CA TYR A 148 -6.57 11.07 15.36
C TYR A 148 -6.83 9.86 14.44
N ILE A 149 -6.76 10.07 13.13
CA ILE A 149 -6.88 8.99 12.15
C ILE A 149 -5.61 8.14 12.19
N VAL A 150 -5.76 6.87 12.46
CA VAL A 150 -4.66 5.90 12.63
C VAL A 150 -4.98 4.57 11.97
N MET A 151 -3.96 3.73 11.77
CA MET A 151 -4.16 2.30 11.59
C MET A 151 -4.13 1.62 12.97
N HIS A 152 -5.08 0.73 13.25
CA HIS A 152 -5.14 0.00 14.51
C HIS A 152 -5.87 -1.34 14.36
N ARG A 153 -5.69 -2.24 15.35
CA ARG A 153 -6.48 -3.47 15.43
C ARG A 153 -7.86 -3.21 16.03
N ALA A 154 -8.84 -4.04 15.64
CA ALA A 154 -10.17 -3.99 16.24
C ALA A 154 -10.90 -5.34 16.10
N ALA A 155 -11.57 -5.77 17.16
CA ALA A 155 -12.35 -7.02 17.15
C ALA A 155 -13.47 -7.01 16.11
N TYR A 156 -14.05 -5.86 15.81
CA TYR A 156 -15.08 -5.72 14.78
C TYR A 156 -14.55 -5.81 13.34
N SER A 157 -13.24 -5.95 13.16
CA SER A 157 -12.59 -6.19 11.86
C SER A 157 -12.04 -7.61 11.73
N GLU A 158 -12.33 -8.48 12.70
CA GLU A 158 -11.93 -9.89 12.69
C GLU A 158 -12.79 -10.75 11.74
N SER A 159 -12.20 -11.84 11.28
CA SER A 159 -12.91 -12.85 10.46
C SER A 159 -14.16 -13.40 11.15
N ALA A 160 -14.13 -13.55 12.47
CA ALA A 160 -15.27 -13.99 13.25
C ALA A 160 -16.44 -12.98 13.19
N HIS A 161 -16.15 -11.67 13.19
CA HIS A 161 -17.16 -10.63 13.02
C HIS A 161 -17.73 -10.68 11.60
N LEU A 162 -16.86 -10.80 10.60
CA LEU A 162 -17.25 -10.92 9.19
C LEU A 162 -18.15 -12.15 8.96
N ALA A 163 -17.77 -13.30 9.49
CA ALA A 163 -18.55 -14.53 9.38
C ALA A 163 -19.95 -14.41 10.00
N LYS A 164 -20.06 -13.67 11.11
CA LYS A 164 -21.32 -13.47 11.82
C LYS A 164 -22.27 -12.49 11.13
N TRP A 165 -21.72 -11.41 10.54
CA TRP A 165 -22.52 -10.28 10.08
C TRP A 165 -22.49 -10.06 8.57
N GLY A 166 -21.71 -10.84 7.82
CA GLY A 166 -21.51 -10.66 6.37
C GLY A 166 -20.79 -9.38 5.98
N ARG A 167 -20.31 -8.60 6.96
CA ARG A 167 -19.58 -7.34 6.80
C ARG A 167 -18.71 -7.06 8.01
N LEU A 168 -17.73 -6.20 7.87
CA LEU A 168 -16.94 -5.70 9.00
C LEU A 168 -17.71 -4.64 9.80
N GLY A 169 -17.29 -4.43 11.05
CA GLY A 169 -17.71 -3.28 11.81
C GLY A 169 -17.07 -1.99 11.30
N ARG A 170 -17.24 -0.89 12.03
CA ARG A 170 -16.81 0.46 11.60
C ARG A 170 -16.02 1.16 12.71
N SER A 171 -15.05 1.96 12.31
CA SER A 171 -14.27 2.86 13.18
C SER A 171 -14.91 4.25 13.27
N ASN A 172 -14.19 5.20 13.86
CA ASN A 172 -14.51 6.64 13.78
C ASN A 172 -13.67 7.37 12.72
N GLY A 173 -13.44 6.71 11.57
CA GLY A 173 -12.67 7.23 10.46
C GLY A 173 -11.31 6.56 10.26
N CYS A 174 -10.82 5.80 11.23
CA CYS A 174 -9.56 5.07 11.19
C CYS A 174 -9.59 3.86 10.24
N PHE A 175 -8.40 3.39 9.87
CA PHE A 175 -8.21 2.13 9.14
C PHE A 175 -8.05 1.01 10.19
N ALA A 176 -9.12 0.25 10.42
CA ALA A 176 -9.12 -0.81 11.42
C ALA A 176 -9.05 -2.20 10.79
N PHE A 177 -8.25 -3.07 11.38
CA PHE A 177 -7.94 -4.41 10.90
C PHE A 177 -8.21 -5.46 11.98
N GLY A 178 -8.37 -6.71 11.60
CA GLY A 178 -8.23 -7.84 12.52
C GLY A 178 -6.78 -7.95 13.02
N GLU A 179 -6.54 -8.66 14.12
CA GLU A 179 -5.26 -8.73 14.83
C GLU A 179 -4.09 -9.13 13.90
N GLU A 180 -4.21 -10.26 13.19
CA GLU A 180 -3.14 -10.74 12.31
C GLU A 180 -2.92 -9.83 11.10
N GLN A 181 -4.01 -9.33 10.54
CA GLN A 181 -3.94 -8.41 9.40
C GLN A 181 -3.34 -7.07 9.80
N PHE A 182 -3.65 -6.58 11.01
CA PHE A 182 -3.00 -5.39 11.56
C PHE A 182 -1.50 -5.60 11.75
N ARG A 183 -1.09 -6.76 12.27
CA ARG A 183 0.34 -7.08 12.42
C ARG A 183 1.05 -7.07 11.07
N THR A 184 0.42 -7.64 10.04
CA THR A 184 0.94 -7.58 8.67
C THR A 184 1.05 -6.14 8.17
N ALA A 185 0.00 -5.33 8.31
CA ALA A 185 0.01 -3.92 7.90
C ALA A 185 1.05 -3.10 8.68
N LEU A 186 1.17 -3.30 10.00
CA LEU A 186 2.15 -2.63 10.87
C LEU A 186 3.59 -2.88 10.39
N LEU A 187 3.95 -4.15 10.16
CA LEU A 187 5.30 -4.53 9.75
C LEU A 187 5.67 -4.00 8.36
N ASN A 188 4.70 -3.92 7.46
CA ASN A 188 4.93 -3.49 6.09
C ASN A 188 4.80 -1.99 5.87
N LEU A 189 4.02 -1.26 6.69
CA LEU A 189 3.72 0.14 6.40
C LEU A 189 4.24 1.14 7.43
N SER A 190 4.61 0.74 8.65
CA SER A 190 5.06 1.73 9.65
C SER A 190 6.35 2.45 9.24
N GLY A 191 6.42 3.75 9.60
CA GLY A 191 7.65 4.53 9.52
C GLY A 191 8.01 5.06 8.14
N GLY A 192 7.16 5.90 7.54
CA GLY A 192 7.48 6.70 6.37
C GLY A 192 7.12 6.10 5.02
N ARG A 193 6.14 5.19 4.99
CA ARG A 193 5.57 4.64 3.76
C ARG A 193 4.26 5.32 3.38
N LEU A 194 3.84 5.12 2.15
CA LEU A 194 2.59 5.65 1.62
C LEU A 194 1.41 4.71 1.94
N LEU A 195 0.31 5.30 2.41
CA LEU A 195 -1.03 4.71 2.38
C LEU A 195 -1.91 5.59 1.51
N TYR A 196 -2.59 5.02 0.52
CA TYR A 196 -3.53 5.73 -0.34
C TYR A 196 -4.94 5.17 -0.16
N ALA A 197 -5.94 6.02 0.00
CA ALA A 197 -7.33 5.64 0.19
C ALA A 197 -8.23 6.29 -0.84
N ASP A 198 -8.95 5.48 -1.58
CA ASP A 198 -9.89 5.93 -2.60
C ASP A 198 -11.02 4.90 -2.82
N SER A 199 -11.99 5.25 -3.66
CA SER A 199 -13.03 4.35 -4.17
C SER A 199 -12.65 3.94 -5.60
N LEU A 200 -11.90 2.86 -5.73
CA LEU A 200 -11.37 2.39 -7.02
C LEU A 200 -12.27 1.32 -7.65
N GLY A 201 -12.90 0.48 -6.83
CA GLY A 201 -13.80 -0.59 -7.28
C GLY A 201 -13.07 -1.70 -8.06
N LEU A 202 -11.82 -2.00 -7.69
CA LEU A 202 -11.00 -3.02 -8.34
C LEU A 202 -11.37 -4.42 -7.83
N GLU A 203 -12.38 -5.05 -8.42
CA GLU A 203 -12.76 -6.43 -8.09
C GLU A 203 -11.67 -7.43 -8.50
N GLU A 204 -11.67 -8.60 -7.86
CA GLU A 204 -10.81 -9.70 -8.26
C GLU A 204 -11.23 -10.20 -9.64
N ASP A 205 -10.23 -10.48 -10.49
CA ASP A 205 -10.44 -11.12 -11.78
C ASP A 205 -11.07 -12.50 -11.49
N GLY A 206 -12.30 -12.74 -12.00
CA GLY A 206 -13.08 -13.94 -11.80
C GLY A 206 -12.50 -15.18 -12.49
#